data_a93b7a0399fc11d23f7ef476e1f2ea9e
#
_entry.id   a93b7a0399fc11d23f7ef476e1f2ea9e
#
_cell.length_a   1.000
_cell.length_b   1.000
_cell.length_c   1.000
_cell.angle_alpha   90.00
_cell.angle_beta   90.00
_cell.angle_gamma   90.00
#
_symmetry.space_group_name_H-M   'P 1'
#
loop_
_entity.id
_entity.type
_entity.pdbx_description
1 polymer ?
#
loop_
_entity_poly.entity_id
_entity_poly.type
_entity_poly.pdbx_seq_one_letter_code
_entity_poly.pdbx_strand_id
1 'polypeptide(L)'
;ITFDGDVTTIGSFAFEGCSSLTSVTIGNSVTTIGDYAFRYCSSLTSVTIPDSVTTIGYGAFRECASLTSVTIPDSVTTIGDTAFGWCQNLTSITIPNSVTTIENWAFGGCSSLVSATIGDGVTTIGEGVFAYCDNIAEFKGKYATENGRCLVKDNAIVAYANASGTEYTIPNDIEMIEKSAFRGCIYLTAVIIPSGVKAIGINAFLD
;
A
#
# COMPACT_ATOMS: atom_id res chain seq x y z
N ILE A 1 8.33 21.04 -9.01
CA ILE A 1 7.14 21.94 -9.05
C ILE A 1 6.84 22.34 -7.62
N THR A 2 6.61 23.63 -7.42
CA THR A 2 6.16 24.18 -6.14
C THR A 2 4.83 24.90 -6.39
N PHE A 3 3.86 24.66 -5.55
CA PHE A 3 2.57 25.34 -5.60
C PHE A 3 2.64 26.58 -4.69
N ASP A 4 2.77 27.76 -5.30
CA ASP A 4 2.72 29.05 -4.61
C ASP A 4 1.32 29.65 -4.79
N GLY A 5 0.60 29.85 -3.70
CA GLY A 5 -0.71 30.48 -3.70
C GLY A 5 -1.86 29.61 -3.20
N ASP A 6 -3.09 30.02 -3.48
CA ASP A 6 -4.32 29.46 -2.91
C ASP A 6 -4.86 28.23 -3.67
N VAL A 7 -3.97 27.39 -4.23
CA VAL A 7 -4.37 26.13 -4.85
C VAL A 7 -4.86 25.18 -3.76
N THR A 8 -6.15 24.86 -3.77
CA THR A 8 -6.78 23.97 -2.79
C THR A 8 -6.95 22.54 -3.27
N THR A 9 -6.88 22.31 -4.58
CA THR A 9 -7.11 20.99 -5.20
C THR A 9 -6.13 20.76 -6.34
N ILE A 10 -5.47 19.61 -6.33
CA ILE A 10 -4.79 19.08 -7.52
C ILE A 10 -5.81 18.18 -8.22
N GLY A 11 -6.26 18.61 -9.40
CA GLY A 11 -7.31 17.93 -10.15
C GLY A 11 -6.89 16.55 -10.66
N SER A 12 -7.86 15.72 -11.02
CA SER A 12 -7.60 14.42 -11.61
C SER A 12 -6.79 14.55 -12.90
N PHE A 13 -5.77 13.69 -13.05
CA PHE A 13 -4.83 13.65 -14.20
C PHE A 13 -3.96 14.90 -14.38
N ALA A 14 -3.92 15.84 -13.41
CA ALA A 14 -3.28 17.15 -13.57
C ALA A 14 -1.80 17.07 -14.00
N PHE A 15 -1.06 16.06 -13.54
CA PHE A 15 0.35 15.81 -13.88
C PHE A 15 0.57 14.40 -14.41
N GLU A 16 -0.49 13.74 -14.91
CA GLU A 16 -0.34 12.39 -15.46
C GLU A 16 0.70 12.36 -16.57
N GLY A 17 1.61 11.38 -16.49
CA GLY A 17 2.65 11.19 -17.50
C GLY A 17 3.77 12.23 -17.49
N CYS A 18 3.85 13.09 -16.49
CA CYS A 18 4.98 14.03 -16.33
C CYS A 18 6.28 13.24 -15.98
N SER A 19 6.75 12.42 -16.91
CA SER A 19 7.83 11.44 -16.70
C SER A 19 9.20 12.07 -16.36
N SER A 20 9.41 13.34 -16.67
CA SER A 20 10.65 14.07 -16.32
C SER A 20 10.55 14.80 -14.97
N LEU A 21 9.39 14.75 -14.30
CA LEU A 21 9.20 15.41 -13.01
C LEU A 21 9.92 14.63 -11.91
N THR A 22 10.91 15.25 -11.26
CA THR A 22 11.74 14.59 -10.24
C THR A 22 11.30 14.86 -8.81
N SER A 23 10.67 16.00 -8.55
CA SER A 23 10.17 16.36 -7.23
C SER A 23 8.94 17.25 -7.30
N VAL A 24 8.06 17.12 -6.30
CA VAL A 24 6.89 17.97 -6.11
C VAL A 24 6.79 18.36 -4.64
N THR A 25 6.62 19.66 -4.41
CA THR A 25 6.23 20.19 -3.10
C THR A 25 4.80 20.70 -3.21
N ILE A 26 3.91 20.05 -2.51
CA ILE A 26 2.48 20.39 -2.48
C ILE A 26 2.28 21.48 -1.42
N GLY A 27 1.61 22.57 -1.81
CA GLY A 27 1.37 23.71 -0.92
C GLY A 27 0.38 23.39 0.20
N ASN A 28 0.51 24.08 1.33
CA ASN A 28 -0.30 23.86 2.53
C ASN A 28 -1.79 24.24 2.40
N SER A 29 -2.20 24.82 1.27
CA SER A 29 -3.61 25.10 0.98
C SER A 29 -4.31 23.91 0.29
N VAL A 30 -3.54 22.92 -0.21
CA VAL A 30 -4.09 21.78 -0.93
C VAL A 30 -4.71 20.80 0.07
N THR A 31 -6.01 20.52 -0.13
CA THR A 31 -6.77 19.55 0.69
C THR A 31 -7.02 18.23 -0.01
N THR A 32 -6.94 18.22 -1.36
CA THR A 32 -7.27 17.04 -2.16
C THR A 32 -6.25 16.82 -3.26
N ILE A 33 -5.77 15.60 -3.37
CA ILE A 33 -5.01 15.09 -4.52
C ILE A 33 -5.95 14.18 -5.29
N GLY A 34 -6.34 14.60 -6.50
CA GLY A 34 -7.33 13.92 -7.33
C GLY A 34 -6.83 12.61 -7.94
N ASP A 35 -7.75 11.91 -8.60
CA ASP A 35 -7.48 10.62 -9.22
C ASP A 35 -6.40 10.74 -10.30
N TYR A 36 -5.43 9.82 -10.28
CA TYR A 36 -4.33 9.78 -11.24
C TYR A 36 -3.51 11.08 -11.35
N ALA A 37 -3.58 11.96 -10.35
CA ALA A 37 -2.98 13.29 -10.42
C ALA A 37 -1.50 13.28 -10.82
N PHE A 38 -0.71 12.32 -10.33
CA PHE A 38 0.72 12.12 -10.64
C PHE A 38 1.01 10.73 -11.23
N ARG A 39 0.00 10.06 -11.80
CA ARG A 39 0.21 8.74 -12.41
C ARG A 39 1.29 8.81 -13.50
N TYR A 40 2.14 7.79 -13.59
CA TYR A 40 3.26 7.72 -14.55
C TYR A 40 4.30 8.85 -14.43
N CYS A 41 4.40 9.55 -13.32
CA CYS A 41 5.53 10.43 -13.03
C CYS A 41 6.78 9.58 -12.70
N SER A 42 7.29 8.85 -13.69
CA SER A 42 8.27 7.77 -13.49
C SER A 42 9.61 8.21 -12.92
N SER A 43 9.99 9.49 -13.05
CA SER A 43 11.21 10.07 -12.47
C SER A 43 10.99 10.71 -11.10
N LEU A 44 9.75 10.73 -10.58
CA LEU A 44 9.45 11.35 -9.28
C LEU A 44 10.10 10.55 -8.16
N THR A 45 11.12 11.14 -7.52
CA THR A 45 11.88 10.48 -6.44
C THR A 45 11.33 10.78 -5.06
N SER A 46 10.69 11.94 -4.91
CA SER A 46 10.12 12.38 -3.63
C SER A 46 8.89 13.27 -3.84
N VAL A 47 7.97 13.17 -2.90
CA VAL A 47 6.81 14.05 -2.78
C VAL A 47 6.61 14.39 -1.32
N THR A 48 6.35 15.67 -1.04
CA THR A 48 5.92 16.13 0.28
C THR A 48 4.43 16.40 0.24
N ILE A 49 3.67 15.62 0.99
CA ILE A 49 2.22 15.77 1.15
C ILE A 49 1.99 16.56 2.46
N PRO A 50 1.37 17.75 2.40
CA PRO A 50 1.18 18.57 3.60
C PRO A 50 0.02 18.07 4.47
N ASP A 51 0.00 18.52 5.73
CA ASP A 51 -1.05 18.18 6.72
C ASP A 51 -2.44 18.73 6.37
N SER A 52 -2.56 19.55 5.32
CA SER A 52 -3.84 19.98 4.79
C SER A 52 -4.55 18.93 3.94
N VAL A 53 -3.81 17.94 3.41
CA VAL A 53 -4.38 16.90 2.53
C VAL A 53 -5.13 15.88 3.35
N THR A 54 -6.41 15.70 3.05
CA THR A 54 -7.30 14.72 3.70
C THR A 54 -7.56 13.49 2.83
N THR A 55 -7.40 13.63 1.51
CA THR A 55 -7.72 12.57 0.55
C THR A 55 -6.61 12.41 -0.49
N ILE A 56 -6.17 11.17 -0.68
CA ILE A 56 -5.31 10.73 -1.77
C ILE A 56 -6.16 9.86 -2.69
N GLY A 57 -6.43 10.36 -3.90
CA GLY A 57 -7.36 9.77 -4.84
C GLY A 57 -6.90 8.46 -5.47
N TYR A 58 -7.76 7.87 -6.29
CA TYR A 58 -7.51 6.66 -7.06
C TYR A 58 -6.24 6.80 -7.93
N GLY A 59 -5.29 5.90 -7.76
CA GLY A 59 -4.06 5.89 -8.56
C GLY A 59 -3.23 7.17 -8.52
N ALA A 60 -3.39 8.03 -7.51
CA ALA A 60 -2.81 9.37 -7.48
C ALA A 60 -1.31 9.41 -7.76
N PHE A 61 -0.55 8.43 -7.27
CA PHE A 61 0.90 8.25 -7.50
C PHE A 61 1.21 6.89 -8.17
N ARG A 62 0.22 6.30 -8.83
CA ARG A 62 0.41 5.00 -9.47
C ARG A 62 1.53 5.06 -10.52
N GLU A 63 2.44 4.07 -10.49
CA GLU A 63 3.57 3.96 -11.41
C GLU A 63 4.57 5.13 -11.32
N CYS A 64 4.66 5.78 -10.15
CA CYS A 64 5.80 6.63 -9.81
C CYS A 64 7.00 5.73 -9.46
N ALA A 65 7.57 5.09 -10.48
CA ALA A 65 8.52 3.99 -10.32
C ALA A 65 9.80 4.37 -9.55
N SER A 66 10.23 5.63 -9.62
CA SER A 66 11.41 6.14 -8.92
C SER A 66 11.14 6.62 -7.48
N LEU A 67 9.87 6.61 -7.02
CA LEU A 67 9.52 7.10 -5.68
C LEU A 67 10.12 6.18 -4.62
N THR A 68 11.06 6.71 -3.83
CA THR A 68 11.78 5.90 -2.82
C THR A 68 11.16 5.98 -1.43
N SER A 69 10.48 7.07 -1.13
CA SER A 69 9.82 7.30 0.14
C SER A 69 8.65 8.25 0.00
N VAL A 70 7.65 8.08 0.83
CA VAL A 70 6.52 9.00 0.99
C VAL A 70 6.10 9.02 2.46
N THR A 71 5.81 10.22 2.96
CA THR A 71 5.18 10.40 4.27
C THR A 71 3.70 10.70 4.05
N ILE A 72 2.85 9.88 4.62
CA ILE A 72 1.39 10.11 4.66
C ILE A 72 1.10 10.91 5.93
N PRO A 73 0.54 12.13 5.82
CA PRO A 73 0.29 12.97 6.99
C PRO A 73 -0.90 12.48 7.82
N ASP A 74 -0.94 12.88 9.10
CA ASP A 74 -1.99 12.52 10.04
C ASP A 74 -3.39 13.13 9.72
N SER A 75 -3.49 13.93 8.68
CA SER A 75 -4.76 14.44 8.14
C SER A 75 -5.47 13.47 7.19
N VAL A 76 -4.72 12.51 6.61
CA VAL A 76 -5.26 11.57 5.64
C VAL A 76 -6.09 10.50 6.35
N THR A 77 -7.32 10.31 5.89
CA THR A 77 -8.26 9.29 6.41
C THR A 77 -8.44 8.09 5.49
N THR A 78 -8.19 8.28 4.19
CA THR A 78 -8.35 7.24 3.18
C THR A 78 -7.18 7.26 2.19
N ILE A 79 -6.64 6.09 1.91
CA ILE A 79 -5.68 5.85 0.83
C ILE A 79 -6.45 5.15 -0.29
N GLY A 80 -6.59 5.81 -1.43
CA GLY A 80 -7.39 5.35 -2.56
C GLY A 80 -6.86 4.08 -3.23
N ASP A 81 -7.71 3.45 -4.01
CA ASP A 81 -7.38 2.25 -4.79
C ASP A 81 -6.16 2.54 -5.69
N THR A 82 -5.18 1.64 -5.68
CA THR A 82 -3.90 1.76 -6.40
C THR A 82 -3.11 3.06 -6.17
N ALA A 83 -3.39 3.83 -5.10
CA ALA A 83 -2.84 5.17 -4.91
C ALA A 83 -1.31 5.24 -5.04
N PHE A 84 -0.60 4.24 -4.55
CA PHE A 84 0.85 4.05 -4.68
C PHE A 84 1.21 2.75 -5.43
N GLY A 85 0.25 2.18 -6.17
CA GLY A 85 0.47 0.95 -6.91
C GLY A 85 1.64 1.08 -7.89
N TRP A 86 2.49 0.06 -7.95
CA TRP A 86 3.68 0.01 -8.82
C TRP A 86 4.71 1.13 -8.59
N CYS A 87 4.78 1.68 -7.36
CA CYS A 87 5.91 2.48 -6.91
C CYS A 87 7.09 1.54 -6.60
N GLN A 88 7.75 1.05 -7.64
CA GLN A 88 8.70 -0.07 -7.57
C GLN A 88 9.90 0.17 -6.66
N ASN A 89 10.32 1.43 -6.46
CA ASN A 89 11.46 1.79 -5.61
C ASN A 89 11.08 2.21 -4.19
N LEU A 90 9.78 2.18 -3.84
CA LEU A 90 9.33 2.48 -2.48
C LEU A 90 9.84 1.41 -1.51
N THR A 91 10.63 1.81 -0.50
CA THR A 91 11.32 0.85 0.39
C THR A 91 10.59 0.59 1.70
N SER A 92 9.83 1.54 2.19
CA SER A 92 9.04 1.39 3.42
C SER A 92 7.81 2.28 3.39
N ILE A 93 6.78 1.89 4.11
CA ILE A 93 5.58 2.71 4.32
C ILE A 93 5.11 2.63 5.76
N THR A 94 4.72 3.78 6.30
CA THR A 94 4.01 3.89 7.57
C THR A 94 2.63 4.49 7.31
N ILE A 95 1.60 3.75 7.65
CA ILE A 95 0.21 4.20 7.59
C ILE A 95 -0.11 4.83 8.94
N PRO A 96 -0.45 6.12 8.99
CA PRO A 96 -0.72 6.81 10.26
C PRO A 96 -2.03 6.35 10.91
N ASN A 97 -2.19 6.67 12.19
CA ASN A 97 -3.37 6.29 12.98
C ASN A 97 -4.67 6.99 12.51
N SER A 98 -4.57 8.05 11.75
CA SER A 98 -5.71 8.76 11.15
C SER A 98 -6.39 7.99 10.03
N VAL A 99 -5.63 7.15 9.33
CA VAL A 99 -6.16 6.36 8.20
C VAL A 99 -7.11 5.30 8.71
N THR A 100 -8.33 5.33 8.22
CA THR A 100 -9.36 4.32 8.51
C THR A 100 -9.52 3.29 7.40
N THR A 101 -9.22 3.68 6.16
CA THR A 101 -9.42 2.83 4.97
C THR A 101 -8.19 2.83 4.09
N ILE A 102 -7.72 1.64 3.76
CA ILE A 102 -6.73 1.38 2.70
C ILE A 102 -7.50 0.60 1.62
N GLU A 103 -7.64 1.19 0.44
CA GLU A 103 -8.40 0.59 -0.64
C GLU A 103 -7.58 -0.46 -1.41
N ASN A 104 -8.21 -1.11 -2.42
CA ASN A 104 -7.58 -2.23 -3.11
C ASN A 104 -6.27 -1.81 -3.79
N TRP A 105 -5.28 -2.70 -3.75
CA TRP A 105 -4.01 -2.53 -4.47
C TRP A 105 -3.24 -1.26 -4.13
N ALA A 106 -3.57 -0.59 -3.03
CA ALA A 106 -3.01 0.72 -2.70
C ALA A 106 -1.47 0.77 -2.76
N PHE A 107 -0.79 -0.32 -2.41
CA PHE A 107 0.67 -0.51 -2.50
C PHE A 107 1.04 -1.74 -3.35
N GLY A 108 0.10 -2.30 -4.12
CA GLY A 108 0.38 -3.47 -4.98
C GLY A 108 1.49 -3.18 -5.99
N GLY A 109 2.42 -4.12 -6.20
CA GLY A 109 3.53 -3.96 -7.12
C GLY A 109 4.69 -3.08 -6.62
N CYS A 110 4.70 -2.71 -5.34
CA CYS A 110 5.84 -2.02 -4.71
C CYS A 110 6.97 -3.04 -4.44
N SER A 111 7.65 -3.50 -5.48
CA SER A 111 8.56 -4.65 -5.42
C SER A 111 9.78 -4.45 -4.52
N SER A 112 10.23 -3.22 -4.28
CA SER A 112 11.32 -2.92 -3.34
C SER A 112 10.86 -2.70 -1.90
N LEU A 113 9.55 -2.78 -1.60
CA LEU A 113 9.03 -2.55 -0.26
C LEU A 113 9.52 -3.64 0.70
N VAL A 114 10.23 -3.27 1.75
CA VAL A 114 10.81 -4.20 2.75
C VAL A 114 9.91 -4.33 3.98
N SER A 115 9.25 -3.25 4.38
CA SER A 115 8.39 -3.25 5.56
C SER A 115 7.20 -2.31 5.42
N ALA A 116 6.08 -2.68 6.04
CA ALA A 116 4.90 -1.83 6.17
C ALA A 116 4.41 -1.81 7.63
N THR A 117 4.14 -0.59 8.14
CA THR A 117 3.57 -0.40 9.48
C THR A 117 2.12 0.07 9.32
N ILE A 118 1.19 -0.63 9.97
CA ILE A 118 -0.24 -0.34 9.92
C ILE A 118 -0.67 0.36 11.19
N GLY A 119 -1.20 1.58 11.05
CA GLY A 119 -1.69 2.38 12.17
C GLY A 119 -2.95 1.82 12.83
N ASP A 120 -3.17 2.16 14.09
CA ASP A 120 -4.27 1.62 14.91
C ASP A 120 -5.68 2.07 14.43
N GLY A 121 -5.75 3.18 13.68
CA GLY A 121 -7.02 3.67 13.11
C GLY A 121 -7.59 2.83 11.98
N VAL A 122 -6.76 2.03 11.31
CA VAL A 122 -7.20 1.25 10.14
C VAL A 122 -8.30 0.26 10.54
N THR A 123 -9.43 0.33 9.85
CA THR A 123 -10.58 -0.58 10.02
C THR A 123 -10.88 -1.36 8.76
N THR A 124 -10.48 -0.84 7.59
CA THR A 124 -10.71 -1.48 6.29
C THR A 124 -9.39 -1.64 5.55
N ILE A 125 -9.11 -2.86 5.11
CA ILE A 125 -7.97 -3.19 4.24
C ILE A 125 -8.55 -3.87 3.00
N GLY A 126 -8.27 -3.29 1.83
CA GLY A 126 -8.76 -3.77 0.55
C GLY A 126 -8.03 -5.01 0.04
N GLU A 127 -8.48 -5.52 -1.09
CA GLU A 127 -7.87 -6.66 -1.77
C GLU A 127 -6.48 -6.32 -2.30
N GLY A 128 -5.53 -7.24 -2.14
CA GLY A 128 -4.21 -7.16 -2.80
C GLY A 128 -3.37 -5.94 -2.42
N VAL A 129 -3.62 -5.32 -1.25
CA VAL A 129 -2.94 -4.08 -0.83
C VAL A 129 -1.42 -4.17 -0.94
N PHE A 130 -0.82 -5.35 -0.68
CA PHE A 130 0.62 -5.61 -0.77
C PHE A 130 0.96 -6.75 -1.75
N ALA A 131 0.06 -7.07 -2.69
CA ALA A 131 0.34 -8.07 -3.72
C ALA A 131 1.54 -7.65 -4.59
N TYR A 132 2.39 -8.58 -5.01
CA TYR A 132 3.62 -8.33 -5.78
C TYR A 132 4.61 -7.37 -5.07
N CYS A 133 4.58 -7.30 -3.74
CA CYS A 133 5.63 -6.68 -2.95
C CYS A 133 6.72 -7.72 -2.66
N ASP A 134 7.57 -8.01 -3.65
CA ASP A 134 8.45 -9.18 -3.65
C ASP A 134 9.45 -9.19 -2.48
N ASN A 135 9.89 -8.02 -2.05
CA ASN A 135 10.90 -7.87 -0.99
C ASN A 135 10.31 -7.62 0.41
N ILE A 136 8.97 -7.59 0.56
CA ILE A 136 8.40 -7.34 1.89
C ILE A 136 8.72 -8.51 2.83
N ALA A 137 9.42 -8.21 3.92
CA ALA A 137 9.90 -9.18 4.89
C ALA A 137 9.09 -9.17 6.19
N GLU A 138 8.50 -8.02 6.53
CA GLU A 138 7.74 -7.88 7.77
C GLU A 138 6.62 -6.85 7.69
N PHE A 139 5.54 -7.13 8.40
CA PHE A 139 4.50 -6.19 8.77
C PHE A 139 4.63 -5.80 10.24
N LYS A 140 4.25 -4.56 10.58
CA LYS A 140 4.21 -4.01 11.94
C LYS A 140 2.88 -3.32 12.22
N GLY A 141 2.59 -3.10 13.51
CA GLY A 141 1.40 -2.39 13.95
C GLY A 141 0.15 -3.26 13.95
N LYS A 142 -1.00 -2.61 13.75
CA LYS A 142 -2.29 -3.27 13.80
C LYS A 142 -2.38 -4.41 12.78
N TYR A 143 -2.96 -5.51 13.18
CA TYR A 143 -3.13 -6.72 12.39
C TYR A 143 -1.86 -7.52 12.09
N ALA A 144 -0.66 -7.02 12.40
CA ALA A 144 0.57 -7.79 12.19
C ALA A 144 0.62 -8.97 13.17
N THR A 145 0.96 -10.15 12.66
CA THR A 145 1.29 -11.30 13.52
C THR A 145 2.55 -11.02 14.35
N GLU A 146 2.76 -11.72 15.48
CA GLU A 146 3.93 -11.52 16.35
C GLU A 146 5.27 -11.64 15.60
N ASN A 147 5.31 -12.52 14.59
CA ASN A 147 6.51 -12.70 13.75
C ASN A 147 6.55 -11.77 12.52
N GLY A 148 5.56 -10.87 12.36
CA GLY A 148 5.48 -9.93 11.24
C GLY A 148 5.18 -10.55 9.87
N ARG A 149 4.94 -11.88 9.80
CA ARG A 149 4.80 -12.55 8.49
C ARG A 149 3.46 -12.34 7.80
N CYS A 150 2.41 -12.02 8.55
CA CYS A 150 1.08 -11.78 8.01
C CYS A 150 0.42 -10.56 8.61
N LEU A 151 -0.51 -9.97 7.87
CA LEU A 151 -1.60 -9.18 8.43
C LEU A 151 -2.81 -10.08 8.59
N VAL A 152 -3.35 -10.15 9.81
CA VAL A 152 -4.53 -10.95 10.16
C VAL A 152 -5.61 -10.05 10.71
N LYS A 153 -6.79 -10.10 10.10
CA LYS A 153 -7.97 -9.33 10.52
C LYS A 153 -9.17 -10.28 10.59
N ASP A 154 -9.88 -10.29 11.72
CA ASP A 154 -11.11 -11.09 11.91
C ASP A 154 -10.90 -12.60 11.57
N ASN A 155 -9.79 -13.20 12.03
CA ASN A 155 -9.35 -14.57 11.75
C ASN A 155 -9.09 -14.85 10.24
N ALA A 156 -8.88 -13.81 9.44
CA ALA A 156 -8.54 -13.92 8.04
C ALA A 156 -7.13 -13.38 7.75
N ILE A 157 -6.34 -14.10 6.96
CA ILE A 157 -5.08 -13.57 6.42
C ILE A 157 -5.42 -12.63 5.27
N VAL A 158 -5.05 -11.35 5.40
CA VAL A 158 -5.28 -10.32 4.38
C VAL A 158 -4.03 -10.00 3.55
N ALA A 159 -2.83 -10.27 4.07
CA ALA A 159 -1.58 -10.15 3.34
C ALA A 159 -0.49 -11.04 3.95
N TYR A 160 0.45 -11.50 3.12
CA TYR A 160 1.64 -12.26 3.51
C TYR A 160 2.92 -11.53 3.10
N ALA A 161 3.93 -11.55 3.97
CA ALA A 161 5.24 -10.96 3.72
C ALA A 161 6.11 -11.91 2.89
N ASN A 162 6.21 -11.66 1.59
CA ASN A 162 6.79 -12.57 0.60
C ASN A 162 8.24 -12.97 0.90
N ALA A 163 9.09 -12.01 1.32
CA ALA A 163 10.50 -12.28 1.64
C ALA A 163 10.72 -12.90 3.03
N SER A 164 9.67 -13.25 3.78
CA SER A 164 9.79 -13.77 5.15
C SER A 164 10.15 -15.26 5.24
N GLY A 165 10.28 -15.95 4.12
CA GLY A 165 10.69 -17.36 4.05
C GLY A 165 10.02 -18.14 2.93
N THR A 166 10.49 -19.37 2.72
CA THR A 166 10.02 -20.24 1.62
C THR A 166 8.90 -21.20 2.01
N GLU A 167 8.64 -21.35 3.30
CA GLU A 167 7.58 -22.21 3.83
C GLU A 167 6.76 -21.47 4.88
N TYR A 168 5.46 -21.69 4.88
CA TYR A 168 4.57 -21.12 5.88
C TYR A 168 3.52 -22.10 6.36
N THR A 169 3.42 -22.23 7.69
CA THR A 169 2.32 -22.95 8.34
C THR A 169 1.30 -21.93 8.84
N ILE A 170 0.10 -21.97 8.28
CA ILE A 170 -1.00 -21.10 8.69
C ILE A 170 -1.43 -21.49 10.11
N PRO A 171 -1.58 -20.52 11.04
CA PRO A 171 -2.07 -20.78 12.39
C PRO A 171 -3.46 -21.42 12.41
N ASN A 172 -3.73 -22.23 13.46
CA ASN A 172 -4.98 -22.99 13.55
C ASN A 172 -6.23 -22.13 13.81
N ASP A 173 -6.08 -20.90 14.25
CA ASP A 173 -7.13 -19.91 14.49
C ASP A 173 -7.56 -19.15 13.24
N ILE A 174 -6.87 -19.36 12.12
CA ILE A 174 -7.25 -18.78 10.84
C ILE A 174 -8.39 -19.57 10.21
N GLU A 175 -9.45 -18.84 9.86
CA GLU A 175 -10.63 -19.39 9.22
C GLU A 175 -10.74 -19.06 7.74
N MET A 176 -10.02 -18.01 7.28
CA MET A 176 -10.08 -17.55 5.90
C MET A 176 -8.71 -17.06 5.39
N ILE A 177 -8.45 -17.29 4.12
CA ILE A 177 -7.39 -16.63 3.36
C ILE A 177 -8.07 -15.68 2.39
N GLU A 178 -7.84 -14.38 2.53
CA GLU A 178 -8.51 -13.35 1.73
C GLU A 178 -8.04 -13.38 0.27
N LYS A 179 -8.78 -12.69 -0.58
CA LYS A 179 -8.44 -12.52 -1.99
C LYS A 179 -7.07 -11.89 -2.14
N SER A 180 -6.23 -12.48 -3.00
CA SER A 180 -4.88 -11.99 -3.31
C SER A 180 -3.94 -11.90 -2.10
N ALA A 181 -4.23 -12.56 -0.97
CA ALA A 181 -3.44 -12.45 0.27
C ALA A 181 -1.99 -12.95 0.12
N PHE A 182 -1.73 -13.94 -0.72
CA PHE A 182 -0.41 -14.48 -1.07
C PHE A 182 -0.07 -14.24 -2.54
N ARG A 183 -0.72 -13.28 -3.19
CA ARG A 183 -0.49 -13.03 -4.62
C ARG A 183 0.88 -12.47 -4.88
N GLY A 184 1.60 -13.08 -5.85
CA GLY A 184 2.98 -12.72 -6.16
C GLY A 184 3.99 -13.23 -5.14
N CYS A 185 3.65 -14.24 -4.31
CA CYS A 185 4.57 -14.81 -3.32
C CYS A 185 5.54 -15.80 -3.95
N ILE A 186 6.40 -15.30 -4.86
CA ILE A 186 7.30 -16.09 -5.71
C ILE A 186 8.36 -16.92 -4.98
N TYR A 187 8.65 -16.59 -3.71
CA TYR A 187 9.63 -17.34 -2.89
C TYR A 187 8.97 -18.47 -2.09
N LEU A 188 7.64 -18.48 -1.99
CA LEU A 188 6.92 -19.45 -1.16
C LEU A 188 6.79 -20.80 -1.91
N THR A 189 7.44 -21.82 -1.40
CA THR A 189 7.47 -23.17 -2.01
C THR A 189 6.48 -24.13 -1.38
N ALA A 190 6.07 -23.88 -0.12
CA ALA A 190 5.11 -24.72 0.61
C ALA A 190 4.25 -23.90 1.57
N VAL A 191 2.97 -24.22 1.60
CA VAL A 191 2.00 -23.69 2.58
C VAL A 191 1.24 -24.86 3.21
N ILE A 192 1.27 -24.93 4.54
CA ILE A 192 0.44 -25.90 5.29
C ILE A 192 -0.83 -25.17 5.71
N ILE A 193 -1.96 -25.62 5.19
CA ILE A 193 -3.29 -25.08 5.49
C ILE A 193 -3.99 -25.98 6.50
N PRO A 194 -4.27 -25.49 7.72
CA PRO A 194 -4.93 -26.31 8.74
C PRO A 194 -6.41 -26.53 8.43
N SER A 195 -7.01 -27.53 9.08
CA SER A 195 -8.43 -27.88 8.89
C SER A 195 -9.41 -26.77 9.33
N GLY A 196 -8.94 -25.78 10.09
CA GLY A 196 -9.74 -24.62 10.50
C GLY A 196 -10.07 -23.65 9.37
N VAL A 197 -9.27 -23.62 8.29
CA VAL A 197 -9.50 -22.75 7.14
C VAL A 197 -10.72 -23.22 6.35
N LYS A 198 -11.76 -22.40 6.30
CA LYS A 198 -13.05 -22.67 5.66
C LYS A 198 -13.15 -22.15 4.24
N ALA A 199 -12.35 -21.11 3.89
CA ALA A 199 -12.38 -20.48 2.59
C ALA A 199 -11.01 -19.94 2.16
N ILE A 200 -10.77 -20.02 0.85
CA ILE A 200 -9.61 -19.42 0.18
C ILE A 200 -10.14 -18.50 -0.91
N GLY A 201 -9.80 -17.23 -0.82
CA GLY A 201 -10.27 -16.18 -1.72
C GLY A 201 -9.72 -16.32 -3.16
N ILE A 202 -10.38 -15.63 -4.09
CA ILE A 202 -9.97 -15.61 -5.50
C ILE A 202 -8.54 -15.09 -5.61
N ASN A 203 -7.72 -15.74 -6.44
CA ASN A 203 -6.33 -15.35 -6.69
C ASN A 203 -5.43 -15.31 -5.44
N ALA A 204 -5.84 -15.97 -4.34
CA ALA A 204 -5.10 -15.90 -3.08
C ALA A 204 -3.61 -16.29 -3.24
N PHE A 205 -3.29 -17.24 -4.11
CA PHE A 205 -1.94 -17.75 -4.39
C PHE A 205 -1.54 -17.58 -5.87
N LEU A 206 -2.14 -16.63 -6.58
CA LEU A 206 -1.81 -16.38 -7.98
C LEU A 206 -0.44 -15.68 -8.09
N ASP A 207 0.44 -16.20 -8.93
CA ASP A 207 1.71 -15.60 -9.32
C ASP A 207 1.54 -14.59 -10.47
#